data_c36ed45b8f844e372151a7ebf7a5171d
#
_entry.id   c36ed45b8f844e372151a7ebf7a5171d
#
_cell.length_a   1.000
_cell.length_b   1.000
_cell.length_c   1.000
_cell.angle_alpha   90.00
_cell.angle_beta   90.00
_cell.angle_gamma   90.00
#
_symmetry.space_group_name_H-M   'P 1'
#
loop_
_entity.id
_entity.type
_entity.pdbx_description
1 polymer ?
#
loop_
_entity_poly.entity_id
_entity_poly.type
_entity_poly.pdbx_seq_one_letter_code
_entity_poly.pdbx_strand_id
1 'polypeptide(L)' 'MVAEIVALLMFIGPDIKEHRIQPEGMAQCLRHKRIAERQFTPNVQYKCLRSKAELEDNIDGTKTIKKLFLE' A
#
# COMPACT_ATOMS: atom_id res chain seq x y z
N MET A 1 14.28 8.18 -4.18
CA MET A 1 13.84 7.96 -5.57
C MET A 1 12.32 8.05 -5.63
N VAL A 2 11.79 8.80 -6.57
CA VAL A 2 10.35 8.89 -6.77
C VAL A 2 9.94 7.97 -7.91
N ALA A 3 8.94 7.14 -7.69
CA ALA A 3 8.45 6.20 -8.68
C ALA A 3 6.93 6.06 -8.58
N GLU A 4 6.30 5.68 -9.69
CA GLU A 4 4.90 5.31 -9.67
C GLU A 4 4.78 3.86 -9.22
N ILE A 5 3.93 3.64 -8.23
CA ILE A 5 3.74 2.31 -7.63
C ILE A 5 2.25 2.03 -7.46
N VAL A 6 1.95 0.75 -7.30
CA VAL A 6 0.64 0.32 -6.79
C VAL A 6 0.80 0.01 -5.31
N ALA A 7 -0.03 0.61 -4.49
CA ALA A 7 0.04 0.46 -3.04
C ALA A 7 -1.27 -0.07 -2.47
N LEU A 8 -1.14 -0.96 -1.49
CA LEU A 8 -2.25 -1.41 -0.67
C LEU A 8 -2.26 -0.56 0.61
N LEU A 9 -3.33 0.18 0.82
CA LEU A 9 -3.49 1.05 1.98
C LEU A 9 -4.44 0.41 2.98
N MET A 10 -4.08 0.49 4.25
CA MET A 10 -4.95 0.09 5.35
C MET A 10 -5.38 1.33 6.12
N PHE A 11 -6.69 1.57 6.15
CA PHE A 11 -7.28 2.70 6.88
C PHE A 11 -7.92 2.21 8.16
N ILE A 12 -7.72 2.96 9.23
CA ILE A 12 -8.50 2.82 10.46
C ILE A 12 -9.23 4.15 10.64
N GLY A 13 -10.55 4.15 10.42
CA GLY A 13 -11.29 5.39 10.31
C GLY A 13 -10.77 6.25 9.17
N PRO A 14 -10.49 7.54 9.38
CA PRO A 14 -9.96 8.43 8.34
C PRO A 14 -8.44 8.34 8.17
N ASP A 15 -7.74 7.58 9.01
CA ASP A 15 -6.28 7.57 9.04
C ASP A 15 -5.69 6.37 8.31
N ILE A 16 -4.60 6.62 7.57
CA ILE A 16 -3.82 5.56 6.95
C ILE A 16 -2.87 5.00 8.01
N LYS A 17 -3.04 3.72 8.35
CA LYS A 17 -2.19 3.04 9.34
C LYS A 17 -1.04 2.29 8.70
N GLU A 18 -1.22 1.77 7.49
CA GLU A 18 -0.21 1.02 6.78
C GLU A 18 -0.31 1.27 5.29
N HIS A 19 0.83 1.20 4.63
CA HIS A 19 0.89 1.16 3.18
C HIS A 19 1.96 0.18 2.76
N ARG A 20 1.65 -0.63 1.74
CA ARG A 20 2.58 -1.64 1.22
C ARG A 20 2.67 -1.54 -0.29
N ILE A 21 3.89 -1.62 -0.79
CA ILE A 21 4.13 -1.66 -2.23
C ILE A 21 3.71 -3.01 -2.78
N GLN A 22 2.99 -3.00 -3.90
CA GLN A 22 2.59 -4.20 -4.62
C GLN A 22 3.39 -4.28 -5.92
N PRO A 23 4.56 -4.95 -5.92
CA PRO A 23 5.46 -4.92 -7.06
C PRO A 23 4.90 -5.60 -8.31
N GLU A 24 3.96 -6.52 -8.17
CA GLU A 24 3.31 -7.17 -9.30
C GLU A 24 2.12 -6.41 -9.85
N GLY A 25 1.81 -5.24 -9.28
CA GLY A 25 0.80 -4.35 -9.79
C GLY A 25 -0.58 -4.52 -9.15
N MET A 26 -1.59 -3.98 -9.84
CA MET A 26 -2.95 -3.89 -9.30
C MET A 26 -3.60 -5.26 -9.04
N ALA A 27 -3.32 -6.24 -9.87
CA ALA A 27 -3.88 -7.58 -9.68
C ALA A 27 -3.43 -8.21 -8.36
N GLN A 28 -2.15 -8.05 -8.02
CA GLN A 28 -1.62 -8.50 -6.73
C GLN A 28 -2.27 -7.74 -5.58
N CYS A 29 -2.39 -6.43 -5.73
CA CYS A 29 -3.00 -5.58 -4.72
C CYS A 29 -4.44 -6.01 -4.41
N LEU A 30 -5.24 -6.23 -5.45
CA LEU A 30 -6.62 -6.66 -5.29
C LEU A 30 -6.72 -8.03 -4.64
N ARG A 31 -5.79 -8.93 -4.95
CA ARG A 31 -5.74 -10.25 -4.32
C ARG A 31 -5.45 -10.14 -2.83
N HIS A 32 -4.44 -9.34 -2.46
CA HIS A 32 -4.10 -9.12 -1.06
C HIS A 32 -5.20 -8.40 -0.31
N LYS A 33 -5.84 -7.43 -0.95
CA LYS A 33 -6.99 -6.73 -0.39
C LYS A 33 -8.12 -7.70 -0.06
N ARG A 34 -8.43 -8.61 -0.99
CA ARG A 34 -9.51 -9.60 -0.79
C ARG A 34 -9.20 -10.54 0.37
N ILE A 35 -7.94 -10.98 0.48
CA ILE A 35 -7.52 -11.82 1.59
C ILE A 35 -7.63 -11.08 2.92
N ALA A 36 -7.20 -9.83 2.96
CA ALA A 36 -7.28 -9.00 4.16
C ALA A 36 -8.72 -8.72 4.59
N GLU A 37 -9.62 -8.49 3.64
CA GLU A 37 -11.03 -8.21 3.93
C GLU A 37 -11.78 -9.43 4.48
N ARG A 38 -11.26 -10.64 4.27
CA ARG A 38 -11.83 -11.86 4.87
C ARG A 38 -11.66 -11.90 6.37
N GLN A 39 -10.68 -11.16 6.90
CA GLN A 39 -10.48 -11.02 8.32
C GLN A 39 -11.36 -9.86 8.79
N PHE A 40 -12.49 -10.19 9.40
CA PHE A 40 -13.41 -9.15 9.87
C PHE A 40 -12.76 -8.33 10.97
N THR A 41 -12.52 -7.06 10.69
CA THR A 41 -12.01 -6.12 11.67
C THR A 41 -12.83 -4.85 11.58
N PRO A 42 -13.57 -4.45 12.63
CA PRO A 42 -14.39 -3.23 12.60
C PRO A 42 -13.54 -1.99 12.35
N ASN A 43 -14.07 -1.07 11.55
CA ASN A 43 -13.46 0.23 11.24
C ASN A 43 -12.16 0.16 10.41
N VAL A 44 -11.79 -1.02 9.92
CA VAL A 44 -10.63 -1.18 9.05
C VAL A 44 -11.10 -1.29 7.62
N GLN A 45 -10.50 -0.50 6.75
CA GLN A 45 -10.76 -0.54 5.30
C GLN A 45 -9.46 -0.69 4.54
N TYR A 46 -9.53 -1.36 3.41
CA TYR A 46 -8.38 -1.53 2.53
C TYR A 46 -8.67 -0.90 1.18
N LYS A 47 -7.66 -0.29 0.60
CA LYS A 47 -7.78 0.35 -0.70
C LYS A 47 -6.53 0.11 -1.53
N CYS A 48 -6.72 -0.26 -2.79
CA CYS A 48 -5.64 -0.34 -3.76
C CYS A 48 -5.64 0.93 -4.60
N LEU A 49 -4.47 1.52 -4.77
CA LEU A 49 -4.34 2.67 -5.65
C LEU A 49 -2.98 2.71 -6.31
N ARG A 50 -2.92 3.41 -7.42
CA ARG A 50 -1.68 3.71 -8.12
C ARG A 50 -1.33 5.15 -7.84
N SER A 51 -0.11 5.38 -7.35
CA SER A 51 0.33 6.71 -6.98
C SER A 51 1.84 6.83 -7.10
N LYS A 52 2.33 8.06 -7.12
CA LYS A 52 3.76 8.32 -7.00
C LYS A 52 4.15 8.25 -5.53
N ALA A 53 5.33 7.72 -5.29
CA ALA A 53 5.88 7.64 -3.94
C ALA A 53 7.38 7.89 -3.96
N GLU A 54 7.88 8.52 -2.91
CA GLU A 54 9.30 8.59 -2.67
C GLU A 54 9.72 7.31 -1.95
N LEU A 55 10.68 6.59 -2.52
CA LEU A 55 11.12 5.31 -2.03
C LEU A 55 12.50 5.43 -1.40
N GLU A 56 12.71 4.63 -0.36
CA GLU A 56 14.00 4.50 0.31
C GLU A 56 14.51 3.09 0.12
N ASP A 57 15.77 2.97 -0.33
CA ASP A 57 16.41 1.67 -0.50
C ASP A 57 16.91 1.15 0.84
N ASN A 58 16.62 -0.11 1.12
CA ASN A 58 17.06 -0.78 2.33
C ASN A 58 18.31 -1.63 2.04
N ILE A 59 19.06 -1.95 3.09
CA ILE A 59 20.28 -2.73 3.00
C ILE A 59 20.05 -4.12 2.41
N ASP A 60 18.88 -4.70 2.67
CA ASP A 60 18.50 -6.04 2.19
C ASP A 60 17.99 -6.05 0.74
N GLY A 61 18.03 -4.93 0.04
CA GLY A 61 17.58 -4.83 -1.34
C GLY A 61 16.10 -4.54 -1.51
N THR A 62 15.35 -4.45 -0.42
CA THR A 62 13.93 -4.05 -0.48
C THR A 62 13.78 -2.54 -0.52
N LYS A 63 12.58 -2.07 -0.80
CA LYS A 63 12.26 -0.64 -0.83
C LYS A 63 11.11 -0.35 0.11
N THR A 64 11.23 0.78 0.82
CA THR A 64 10.18 1.25 1.72
C THR A 64 9.64 2.58 1.21
N ILE A 65 8.35 2.79 1.35
CA ILE A 65 7.73 4.06 1.00
C ILE A 65 8.13 5.08 2.08
N LYS A 66 8.91 6.08 1.67
CA LYS A 66 9.28 7.18 2.54
C LYS A 66 8.17 8.22 2.59
N LYS A 67 7.57 8.51 1.43
CA LYS A 67 6.49 9.47 1.31
C LYS A 67 5.57 9.03 0.19
N LEU A 68 4.27 9.01 0.45
CA LEU A 68 3.26 8.68 -0.53
C LEU A 68 2.57 9.96 -0.99
N PHE A 69 2.60 10.20 -2.31
CA PHE A 69 1.94 11.37 -2.90
C PHE A 69 0.51 10.99 -3.29
N LEU A 70 -0.43 11.32 -2.44
CA LEU A 70 -1.86 11.11 -2.71
C LEU A 70 -2.46 12.36 -3.35
N GLU A 71 -3.17 12.14 -4.44
CA GLU A 71 -3.92 13.21 -5.09
C GLU A 71 -5.33 13.32 -4.50
#